data_5448612ab329ea33ffdd2deaacd7d982
#
_entry.id   5448612ab329ea33ffdd2deaacd7d982
#
_cell.length_a   1.000
_cell.length_b   1.000
_cell.length_c   1.000
_cell.angle_alpha   90.00
_cell.angle_beta   90.00
_cell.angle_gamma   90.00
#
_symmetry.space_group_name_H-M   'P 1'
#
loop_
_entity.id
_entity.type
_entity.pdbx_description
1 polymer ?
#
loop_
_entity_poly.entity_id
_entity_poly.type
_entity_poly.pdbx_seq_one_letter_code
_entity_poly.pdbx_strand_id
1 'polypeptide(L)'
;MEYKLEQHRHGLTVANDHNFKKDFEEFLDVITSITDQDIIDEFNKKTNTRSNSNRVLTKSISDAINKLIDERLTQKAWSRQSRIFGDRRFKDMRWTLDFAKQTNGIGTFCVEVVFNNAGSLGWNLLKPVLACEQNHVEKAIETKIGIIVLATKEMKVAGGFDNTVATFDDAPLYLSAMSNIISATPIVIIGLCAPKSFKIEHYEANYGNGRRKKAGRIVMI
;
A
#
# COMPACT_ATOMS: atom_id res chain seq x y z
N MET A 1 -9.42 -7.38 7.32
CA MET A 1 -9.26 -6.01 7.90
C MET A 1 -10.43 -5.15 7.48
N GLU A 2 -10.89 -4.24 8.34
CA GLU A 2 -11.85 -3.18 7.97
C GLU A 2 -11.12 -2.05 7.23
N TYR A 3 -11.86 -1.32 6.41
CA TYR A 3 -11.32 -0.20 5.65
C TYR A 3 -12.35 0.92 5.45
N LYS A 4 -11.85 2.12 5.11
CA LYS A 4 -12.63 3.27 4.63
C LYS A 4 -12.32 3.49 3.16
N LEU A 5 -13.27 4.04 2.42
CA LEU A 5 -13.11 4.39 1.00
C LEU A 5 -13.29 5.89 0.79
N GLU A 6 -12.47 6.45 -0.07
CA GLU A 6 -12.57 7.79 -0.61
C GLU A 6 -12.22 7.72 -2.11
N GLN A 7 -12.56 8.74 -2.87
CA GLN A 7 -12.30 8.75 -4.32
C GLN A 7 -11.78 10.08 -4.83
N HIS A 8 -11.01 10.00 -5.89
CA HIS A 8 -10.65 11.14 -6.73
C HIS A 8 -11.11 10.86 -8.16
N ARG A 9 -11.63 11.90 -8.85
CA ARG A 9 -12.09 11.80 -10.26
C ARG A 9 -13.00 10.59 -10.52
N HIS A 10 -14.03 10.42 -9.68
CA HIS A 10 -15.03 9.33 -9.80
C HIS A 10 -14.43 7.91 -9.73
N GLY A 11 -13.29 7.73 -9.03
CA GLY A 11 -12.57 6.46 -8.94
C GLY A 11 -13.46 5.29 -8.51
N LEU A 12 -14.32 5.47 -7.48
CA LEU A 12 -15.26 4.44 -7.04
C LEU A 12 -16.35 4.16 -8.08
N THR A 13 -16.84 5.17 -8.78
CA THR A 13 -17.85 4.99 -9.83
C THR A 13 -17.29 4.17 -10.98
N VAL A 14 -16.05 4.50 -11.43
CA VAL A 14 -15.38 3.76 -12.50
C VAL A 14 -15.00 2.35 -12.04
N ALA A 15 -14.50 2.18 -10.82
CA ALA A 15 -14.12 0.86 -10.28
C ALA A 15 -15.33 -0.09 -10.17
N ASN A 16 -16.54 0.44 -9.99
CA ASN A 16 -17.78 -0.36 -9.96
C ASN A 16 -18.44 -0.55 -11.34
N ASP A 17 -17.85 -0.03 -12.41
CA ASP A 17 -18.29 -0.35 -13.77
C ASP A 17 -18.11 -1.85 -14.06
N HIS A 18 -19.00 -2.42 -14.88
CA HIS A 18 -19.04 -3.86 -15.19
C HIS A 18 -17.69 -4.42 -15.70
N ASN A 19 -16.86 -3.60 -16.34
CA ASN A 19 -15.55 -4.01 -16.85
C ASN A 19 -14.48 -4.14 -15.75
N PHE A 20 -14.63 -3.43 -14.62
CA PHE A 20 -13.63 -3.33 -13.57
C PHE A 20 -14.08 -3.92 -12.25
N LYS A 21 -15.39 -3.99 -12.00
CA LYS A 21 -16.01 -4.38 -10.73
C LYS A 21 -15.45 -5.69 -10.18
N LYS A 22 -15.29 -6.69 -11.00
CA LYS A 22 -14.78 -8.01 -10.58
C LYS A 22 -13.38 -7.91 -9.98
N ASP A 23 -12.47 -7.19 -10.62
CA ASP A 23 -11.09 -7.03 -10.15
C ASP A 23 -11.05 -6.15 -8.90
N PHE A 24 -11.93 -5.16 -8.81
CA PHE A 24 -12.06 -4.30 -7.64
C PHE A 24 -12.59 -5.07 -6.42
N GLU A 25 -13.65 -5.85 -6.58
CA GLU A 25 -14.18 -6.72 -5.53
C GLU A 25 -13.12 -7.75 -5.09
N GLU A 26 -12.39 -8.36 -6.03
CA GLU A 26 -11.29 -9.27 -5.71
C GLU A 26 -10.21 -8.59 -4.85
N PHE A 27 -9.87 -7.33 -5.14
CA PHE A 27 -8.94 -6.55 -4.33
C PHE A 27 -9.47 -6.31 -2.91
N LEU A 28 -10.73 -5.88 -2.79
CA LEU A 28 -11.37 -5.63 -1.49
C LEU A 28 -11.51 -6.92 -0.67
N ASP A 29 -11.80 -8.05 -1.31
CA ASP A 29 -11.83 -9.37 -0.67
C ASP A 29 -10.46 -9.76 -0.10
N VAL A 30 -9.38 -9.45 -0.81
CA VAL A 30 -8.02 -9.65 -0.28
C VAL A 30 -7.82 -8.84 1.00
N ILE A 31 -8.19 -7.55 1.00
CA ILE A 31 -8.05 -6.69 2.18
C ILE A 31 -8.89 -7.22 3.35
N THR A 32 -10.17 -7.54 3.11
CA THR A 32 -11.08 -8.01 4.17
C THR A 32 -10.70 -9.38 4.71
N SER A 33 -10.12 -10.24 3.89
CA SER A 33 -9.68 -11.57 4.30
C SER A 33 -8.51 -11.54 5.32
N ILE A 34 -7.73 -10.46 5.40
CA ILE A 34 -6.63 -10.33 6.37
C ILE A 34 -7.22 -10.15 7.77
N THR A 35 -6.96 -11.09 8.66
CA THR A 35 -7.40 -11.06 10.06
C THR A 35 -6.34 -10.45 10.98
N ASP A 36 -6.74 -10.05 12.19
CA ASP A 36 -5.81 -9.62 13.22
C ASP A 36 -4.81 -10.73 13.56
N GLN A 37 -5.25 -12.00 13.57
CA GLN A 37 -4.37 -13.14 13.83
C GLN A 37 -3.30 -13.31 12.74
N ASP A 38 -3.64 -13.14 11.46
CA ASP A 38 -2.67 -13.19 10.37
C ASP A 38 -1.57 -12.14 10.57
N ILE A 39 -1.96 -10.92 10.99
CA ILE A 39 -1.02 -9.83 11.22
C ILE A 39 -0.11 -10.16 12.42
N ILE A 40 -0.66 -10.69 13.51
CA ILE A 40 0.08 -11.12 14.71
C ILE A 40 1.12 -12.19 14.33
N ASP A 41 0.70 -13.21 13.59
CA ASP A 41 1.56 -14.33 13.22
C ASP A 41 2.71 -13.87 12.32
N GLU A 42 2.42 -13.05 11.32
CA GLU A 42 3.46 -12.54 10.41
C GLU A 42 4.41 -11.55 11.10
N PHE A 43 3.89 -10.69 12.00
CA PHE A 43 4.71 -9.80 12.81
C PHE A 43 5.69 -10.57 13.70
N ASN A 44 5.21 -11.60 14.39
CA ASN A 44 6.02 -12.45 15.28
C ASN A 44 7.06 -13.24 14.49
N LYS A 45 6.69 -13.85 13.36
CA LYS A 45 7.59 -14.56 12.46
C LYS A 45 8.75 -13.67 12.02
N LYS A 46 8.44 -12.43 11.59
CA LYS A 46 9.45 -11.47 11.14
C LYS A 46 10.34 -10.98 12.28
N THR A 47 9.79 -10.76 13.46
CA THR A 47 10.51 -10.35 14.66
C THR A 47 11.52 -11.43 15.07
N ASN A 48 11.10 -12.69 15.11
CA ASN A 48 11.98 -13.83 15.44
C ASN A 48 13.13 -13.99 14.42
N THR A 49 12.83 -13.87 13.12
CA THR A 49 13.85 -13.97 12.07
C THR A 49 14.88 -12.83 12.18
N ARG A 50 14.44 -11.60 12.46
CA ARG A 50 15.32 -10.43 12.63
C ARG A 50 16.16 -10.49 13.90
N SER A 51 15.61 -10.97 15.00
CA SER A 51 16.34 -11.17 16.26
C SER A 51 17.50 -12.14 16.09
N ASN A 52 17.28 -13.24 15.39
CA ASN A 52 18.30 -14.25 15.12
C ASN A 52 19.41 -13.77 14.17
N SER A 53 19.17 -12.72 13.37
CA SER A 53 20.12 -12.23 12.35
C SER A 53 20.83 -10.92 12.72
N ASN A 54 20.71 -10.42 13.95
CA ASN A 54 21.22 -9.10 14.38
C ASN A 54 20.75 -7.92 13.50
N ARG A 55 19.60 -8.09 12.80
CA ARG A 55 19.02 -7.05 11.93
C ARG A 55 18.09 -6.11 12.72
N VAL A 56 17.73 -5.00 12.08
CA VAL A 56 16.83 -3.99 12.66
C VAL A 56 15.55 -4.64 13.18
N LEU A 57 15.22 -4.38 14.44
CA LEU A 57 14.02 -4.88 15.09
C LEU A 57 12.75 -4.37 14.41
N THR A 58 11.68 -5.18 14.39
CA THR A 58 10.38 -4.79 13.85
C THR A 58 9.76 -3.73 14.76
N LYS A 59 9.31 -2.61 14.18
CA LYS A 59 8.69 -1.50 14.94
C LYS A 59 7.18 -1.47 14.82
N SER A 60 6.66 -1.72 13.61
CA SER A 60 5.26 -1.58 13.26
C SER A 60 4.76 -2.79 12.48
N ILE A 61 3.46 -2.88 12.32
CA ILE A 61 2.82 -3.95 11.53
C ILE A 61 2.87 -3.71 10.01
N SER A 62 3.44 -2.60 9.54
CA SER A 62 3.49 -2.24 8.11
C SER A 62 4.05 -3.36 7.23
N ASP A 63 5.16 -3.94 7.65
CA ASP A 63 5.81 -5.01 6.91
C ASP A 63 4.98 -6.31 6.88
N ALA A 64 4.27 -6.62 7.98
CA ALA A 64 3.39 -7.78 8.04
C ALA A 64 2.21 -7.61 7.07
N ILE A 65 1.58 -6.43 7.09
CA ILE A 65 0.46 -6.12 6.19
C ILE A 65 0.91 -6.13 4.72
N ASN A 66 2.02 -5.46 4.40
CA ASN A 66 2.57 -5.48 3.04
C ASN A 66 2.78 -6.90 2.53
N LYS A 67 3.32 -7.78 3.36
CA LYS A 67 3.56 -9.17 2.99
C LYS A 67 2.26 -9.95 2.80
N LEU A 68 1.28 -9.79 3.68
CA LEU A 68 -0.01 -10.46 3.56
C LEU A 68 -0.78 -10.02 2.31
N ILE A 69 -0.76 -8.72 1.99
CA ILE A 69 -1.33 -8.18 0.75
C ILE A 69 -0.59 -8.77 -0.47
N ASP A 70 0.76 -8.76 -0.45
CA ASP A 70 1.59 -9.28 -1.54
C ASP A 70 1.29 -10.76 -1.82
N GLU A 71 1.29 -11.61 -0.79
CA GLU A 71 1.04 -13.03 -0.92
C GLU A 71 -0.37 -13.31 -1.49
N ARG A 72 -1.40 -12.63 -0.99
CA ARG A 72 -2.78 -12.86 -1.40
C ARG A 72 -3.10 -12.30 -2.78
N LEU A 73 -2.59 -11.11 -3.14
CA LEU A 73 -2.76 -10.56 -4.48
C LEU A 73 -2.01 -11.40 -5.53
N THR A 74 -0.81 -11.88 -5.20
CA THR A 74 -0.05 -12.76 -6.10
C THR A 74 -0.81 -14.06 -6.39
N GLN A 75 -1.48 -14.65 -5.39
CA GLN A 75 -2.35 -15.83 -5.57
C GLN A 75 -3.55 -15.55 -6.49
N LYS A 76 -3.96 -14.29 -6.61
CA LYS A 76 -5.02 -13.81 -7.51
C LYS A 76 -4.50 -13.30 -8.85
N ALA A 77 -3.26 -13.63 -9.19
CA ALA A 77 -2.61 -13.22 -10.44
C ALA A 77 -2.51 -11.69 -10.63
N TRP A 78 -2.35 -10.94 -9.54
CA TRP A 78 -1.90 -9.55 -9.61
C TRP A 78 -0.39 -9.53 -9.80
N SER A 79 0.08 -8.76 -10.77
CA SER A 79 1.51 -8.61 -11.06
C SER A 79 2.15 -7.68 -10.02
N ARG A 80 3.15 -8.18 -9.29
CA ARG A 80 3.89 -7.39 -8.30
C ARG A 80 5.05 -6.64 -8.93
N GLN A 81 5.44 -5.51 -8.34
CA GLN A 81 6.58 -4.69 -8.76
C GLN A 81 6.58 -4.41 -10.27
N SER A 82 5.38 -4.12 -10.80
CA SER A 82 5.17 -3.91 -12.22
C SER A 82 5.81 -2.61 -12.67
N ARG A 83 6.64 -2.67 -13.71
CA ARG A 83 7.20 -1.45 -14.31
C ARG A 83 6.07 -0.60 -14.90
N ILE A 84 6.18 0.73 -14.76
CA ILE A 84 5.25 1.66 -15.40
C ILE A 84 5.54 1.74 -16.91
N PHE A 85 6.82 1.86 -17.28
CA PHE A 85 7.21 2.02 -18.67
C PHE A 85 7.87 0.75 -19.24
N GLY A 86 7.49 0.38 -20.46
CA GLY A 86 8.13 -0.64 -21.31
C GLY A 86 9.34 -0.11 -22.07
N ASP A 87 9.38 1.21 -22.33
CA ASP A 87 10.42 1.90 -23.09
C ASP A 87 11.80 1.74 -22.43
N ARG A 88 12.80 1.36 -23.24
CA ARG A 88 14.19 1.12 -22.80
C ARG A 88 14.85 2.33 -22.15
N ARG A 89 14.46 3.56 -22.49
CA ARG A 89 14.97 4.80 -21.90
C ARG A 89 14.72 4.88 -20.39
N PHE A 90 13.70 4.20 -19.90
CA PHE A 90 13.32 4.17 -18.48
C PHE A 90 13.77 2.89 -17.75
N LYS A 91 14.59 2.02 -18.41
CA LYS A 91 14.99 0.73 -17.85
C LYS A 91 15.66 0.83 -16.48
N ASP A 92 16.51 1.83 -16.29
CA ASP A 92 17.28 2.04 -15.06
C ASP A 92 16.53 2.87 -14.02
N MET A 93 15.43 3.50 -14.40
CA MET A 93 14.52 4.18 -13.50
C MET A 93 13.63 3.12 -12.86
N ARG A 94 13.79 2.90 -11.57
CA ARG A 94 13.01 1.93 -10.80
C ARG A 94 11.58 2.44 -10.53
N TRP A 95 10.90 2.88 -11.58
CA TRP A 95 9.53 3.34 -11.50
C TRP A 95 8.60 2.15 -11.64
N THR A 96 8.28 1.57 -10.49
CA THR A 96 7.43 0.39 -10.39
C THR A 96 6.19 0.70 -9.56
N LEU A 97 5.11 0.06 -9.91
CA LEU A 97 3.89 -0.04 -9.11
C LEU A 97 4.06 -1.20 -8.14
N ASP A 98 3.49 -1.12 -6.94
CA ASP A 98 3.50 -2.25 -6.02
C ASP A 98 2.76 -3.43 -6.64
N PHE A 99 1.57 -3.18 -7.24
CA PHE A 99 0.82 -4.19 -7.99
C PHE A 99 0.13 -3.60 -9.21
N ALA A 100 -0.14 -4.45 -10.19
CA ALA A 100 -1.02 -4.15 -11.32
C ALA A 100 -1.87 -5.36 -11.67
N LYS A 101 -3.10 -5.12 -12.14
CA LYS A 101 -4.01 -6.16 -12.64
C LYS A 101 -4.21 -6.00 -14.12
N GLN A 102 -4.18 -7.15 -14.80
CA GLN A 102 -4.53 -7.25 -16.22
C GLN A 102 -5.54 -8.39 -16.38
N THR A 103 -6.66 -8.09 -17.00
CA THR A 103 -7.74 -9.05 -17.25
C THR A 103 -8.01 -9.08 -18.75
N ASN A 104 -7.99 -10.26 -19.34
CA ASN A 104 -8.16 -10.46 -20.80
C ASN A 104 -7.20 -9.63 -21.67
N GLY A 105 -5.97 -9.44 -21.21
CA GLY A 105 -4.97 -8.62 -21.92
C GLY A 105 -5.14 -7.11 -21.74
N ILE A 106 -6.15 -6.66 -20.99
CA ILE A 106 -6.41 -5.25 -20.70
C ILE A 106 -6.00 -4.96 -19.26
N GLY A 107 -5.13 -3.99 -19.06
CA GLY A 107 -4.79 -3.51 -17.72
C GLY A 107 -5.99 -2.78 -17.10
N THR A 108 -6.33 -3.16 -15.87
CA THR A 108 -7.47 -2.58 -15.15
C THR A 108 -7.02 -1.67 -14.03
N PHE A 109 -6.28 -2.17 -13.06
CA PHE A 109 -5.86 -1.43 -11.89
C PHE A 109 -4.35 -1.37 -11.73
N CYS A 110 -3.87 -0.27 -11.17
CA CYS A 110 -2.56 -0.16 -10.53
C CYS A 110 -2.72 0.19 -9.06
N VAL A 111 -1.82 -0.34 -8.22
CA VAL A 111 -1.92 -0.22 -6.75
C VAL A 111 -0.60 0.25 -6.16
N GLU A 112 -0.69 1.18 -5.23
CA GLU A 112 0.39 1.59 -4.34
C GLU A 112 -0.04 1.39 -2.88
N VAL A 113 0.77 0.69 -2.09
CA VAL A 113 0.57 0.51 -0.65
C VAL A 113 1.54 1.43 0.09
N VAL A 114 1.01 2.51 0.63
CA VAL A 114 1.80 3.67 1.09
C VAL A 114 1.88 3.70 2.62
N PHE A 115 2.89 3.02 3.17
CA PHE A 115 3.21 3.06 4.61
C PHE A 115 4.56 3.74 4.88
N ASN A 116 4.95 4.65 4.02
CA ASN A 116 6.20 5.38 4.11
C ASN A 116 5.97 6.87 4.46
N ASN A 117 7.05 7.65 4.49
CA ASN A 117 7.02 9.05 4.85
C ASN A 117 6.05 9.87 3.99
N ALA A 118 5.30 10.78 4.62
CA ALA A 118 4.35 11.67 3.94
C ALA A 118 4.98 12.48 2.79
N GLY A 119 6.26 12.82 2.88
CA GLY A 119 6.97 13.49 1.78
C GLY A 119 7.00 12.69 0.48
N SER A 120 6.84 11.37 0.52
CA SER A 120 6.75 10.52 -0.67
C SER A 120 5.33 10.30 -1.19
N LEU A 121 4.30 10.77 -0.47
CA LEU A 121 2.90 10.57 -0.85
C LEU A 121 2.60 11.15 -2.24
N GLY A 122 3.09 12.37 -2.51
CA GLY A 122 2.90 13.01 -3.82
C GLY A 122 3.42 12.15 -4.97
N TRP A 123 4.60 11.53 -4.81
CA TRP A 123 5.14 10.61 -5.80
C TRP A 123 4.28 9.35 -5.95
N ASN A 124 3.82 8.76 -4.86
CA ASN A 124 2.96 7.57 -4.90
C ASN A 124 1.61 7.87 -5.56
N LEU A 125 1.08 9.08 -5.42
CA LEU A 125 -0.12 9.54 -6.12
C LEU A 125 0.13 9.79 -7.62
N LEU A 126 1.35 10.16 -8.02
CA LEU A 126 1.70 10.37 -9.44
C LEU A 126 1.93 9.06 -10.21
N LYS A 127 2.36 7.98 -9.55
CA LYS A 127 2.60 6.71 -10.23
C LYS A 127 1.35 6.17 -10.95
N PRO A 128 0.15 6.12 -10.34
CA PRO A 128 -1.08 5.79 -11.06
C PRO A 128 -1.35 6.68 -12.26
N VAL A 129 -1.10 7.99 -12.13
CA VAL A 129 -1.26 8.92 -13.26
C VAL A 129 -0.37 8.50 -14.41
N LEU A 130 0.91 8.26 -14.14
CA LEU A 130 1.88 7.82 -15.16
C LEU A 130 1.48 6.47 -15.80
N ALA A 131 0.85 5.57 -15.03
CA ALA A 131 0.42 4.26 -15.51
C ALA A 131 -0.89 4.30 -16.30
N CYS A 132 -1.81 5.22 -15.96
CA CYS A 132 -3.14 5.31 -16.55
C CYS A 132 -3.21 6.27 -17.74
N GLU A 133 -2.40 7.34 -17.74
CA GLU A 133 -2.43 8.33 -18.81
C GLU A 133 -1.89 7.78 -20.12
N GLN A 134 -2.61 8.04 -21.21
CA GLN A 134 -2.13 7.79 -22.56
C GLN A 134 -1.16 8.92 -22.93
N ASN A 135 0.10 8.57 -22.99
CA ASN A 135 1.15 9.45 -23.52
C ASN A 135 1.96 8.68 -24.57
N HIS A 136 2.91 9.37 -25.22
CA HIS A 136 3.74 8.76 -26.28
C HIS A 136 4.81 7.78 -25.76
N VAL A 137 4.80 7.45 -24.47
CA VAL A 137 5.76 6.53 -23.87
C VAL A 137 5.11 5.15 -23.71
N GLU A 138 5.76 4.13 -24.27
CA GLU A 138 5.30 2.74 -24.16
C GLU A 138 5.17 2.33 -22.69
N LYS A 139 4.01 1.80 -22.31
CA LYS A 139 3.73 1.26 -20.97
C LYS A 139 4.07 -0.23 -20.93
N ALA A 140 4.58 -0.68 -19.79
CA ALA A 140 4.70 -2.10 -19.52
C ALA A 140 3.32 -2.73 -19.25
N ILE A 141 2.48 -2.02 -18.47
CA ILE A 141 1.06 -2.32 -18.29
C ILE A 141 0.30 -1.00 -18.32
N GLU A 142 -0.59 -0.84 -19.29
CA GLU A 142 -1.48 0.32 -19.33
C GLU A 142 -2.70 0.03 -18.43
N THR A 143 -2.82 0.72 -17.32
CA THR A 143 -3.95 0.58 -16.40
C THR A 143 -4.97 1.71 -16.60
N LYS A 144 -6.14 1.61 -15.96
CA LYS A 144 -7.22 2.60 -16.12
C LYS A 144 -7.58 3.29 -14.80
N ILE A 145 -7.33 2.63 -13.66
CA ILE A 145 -7.73 3.10 -12.34
C ILE A 145 -6.57 2.90 -11.37
N GLY A 146 -6.28 3.94 -10.57
CA GLY A 146 -5.34 3.84 -9.46
C GLY A 146 -6.02 3.41 -8.15
N ILE A 147 -5.36 2.58 -7.36
CA ILE A 147 -5.72 2.30 -5.97
C ILE A 147 -4.55 2.73 -5.08
N ILE A 148 -4.84 3.56 -4.09
CA ILE A 148 -3.89 3.99 -3.08
C ILE A 148 -4.33 3.44 -1.74
N VAL A 149 -3.52 2.59 -1.12
CA VAL A 149 -3.78 2.01 0.20
C VAL A 149 -2.95 2.73 1.25
N LEU A 150 -3.61 3.25 2.27
CA LEU A 150 -3.01 4.02 3.36
C LEU A 150 -3.49 3.50 4.71
N ALA A 151 -2.77 3.81 5.77
CA ALA A 151 -3.27 3.63 7.13
C ALA A 151 -4.23 4.77 7.50
N THR A 152 -5.31 4.49 8.22
CA THR A 152 -6.05 5.56 8.92
C THR A 152 -5.20 6.10 10.08
N LYS A 153 -5.59 7.23 10.68
CA LYS A 153 -4.89 7.78 11.86
C LYS A 153 -4.90 6.79 13.03
N GLU A 154 -6.03 6.12 13.24
CA GLU A 154 -6.19 5.10 14.28
C GLU A 154 -5.26 3.90 14.03
N MET A 155 -5.20 3.44 12.77
CA MET A 155 -4.30 2.36 12.36
C MET A 155 -2.84 2.75 12.55
N LYS A 156 -2.46 3.99 12.20
CA LYS A 156 -1.09 4.51 12.39
C LYS A 156 -0.67 4.43 13.85
N VAL A 157 -1.55 4.82 14.77
CA VAL A 157 -1.29 4.76 16.23
C VAL A 157 -1.25 3.32 16.71
N ALA A 158 -2.31 2.55 16.48
CA ALA A 158 -2.43 1.18 16.96
C ALA A 158 -1.37 0.25 16.37
N GLY A 159 -1.02 0.43 15.11
CA GLY A 159 -0.03 -0.37 14.37
C GLY A 159 1.43 -0.01 14.62
N GLY A 160 1.70 1.02 15.44
CA GLY A 160 3.07 1.43 15.78
C GLY A 160 3.85 2.08 14.64
N PHE A 161 3.17 2.72 13.69
CA PHE A 161 3.83 3.41 12.58
C PHE A 161 4.57 4.66 13.05
N ASP A 162 5.58 5.07 12.29
CA ASP A 162 6.28 6.32 12.56
C ASP A 162 5.35 7.54 12.35
N ASN A 163 5.57 8.61 13.12
CA ASN A 163 4.76 9.83 13.05
C ASN A 163 4.79 10.50 11.68
N THR A 164 5.82 10.27 10.89
CA THR A 164 6.02 10.83 9.55
C THR A 164 5.25 10.08 8.45
N VAL A 165 4.64 8.93 8.75
CA VAL A 165 3.88 8.14 7.78
C VAL A 165 2.60 8.88 7.39
N ALA A 166 2.34 8.94 6.08
CA ALA A 166 1.10 9.49 5.53
C ALA A 166 -0.12 8.66 5.95
N THR A 167 -1.24 9.32 6.13
CA THR A 167 -2.51 8.69 6.49
C THR A 167 -3.56 8.87 5.39
N PHE A 168 -4.65 8.11 5.51
CA PHE A 168 -5.81 8.21 4.63
C PHE A 168 -6.34 9.65 4.51
N ASP A 169 -6.35 10.41 5.60
CA ASP A 169 -6.84 11.79 5.61
C ASP A 169 -5.90 12.78 4.91
N ASP A 170 -4.63 12.41 4.71
CA ASP A 170 -3.68 13.26 4.01
C ASP A 170 -3.87 13.20 2.47
N ALA A 171 -4.32 12.06 1.92
CA ALA A 171 -4.43 11.87 0.47
C ALA A 171 -5.36 12.87 -0.21
N PRO A 172 -6.58 13.19 0.28
CA PRO A 172 -7.43 14.21 -0.31
C PRO A 172 -6.79 15.60 -0.35
N LEU A 173 -5.99 15.96 0.65
CA LEU A 173 -5.29 17.25 0.71
C LEU A 173 -4.23 17.34 -0.40
N TYR A 174 -3.42 16.29 -0.57
CA TYR A 174 -2.45 16.20 -1.66
C TYR A 174 -3.12 16.22 -3.03
N LEU A 175 -4.19 15.44 -3.22
CA LEU A 175 -4.95 15.41 -4.49
C LEU A 175 -5.57 16.76 -4.81
N SER A 176 -6.07 17.49 -3.81
CA SER A 176 -6.56 18.85 -3.99
C SER A 176 -5.45 19.81 -4.44
N ALA A 177 -4.30 19.78 -3.76
CA ALA A 177 -3.14 20.62 -4.10
C ALA A 177 -2.55 20.28 -5.49
N MET A 178 -2.62 19.02 -5.90
CA MET A 178 -2.10 18.49 -7.16
C MET A 178 -3.16 18.39 -8.27
N SER A 179 -4.33 19.00 -8.11
CA SER A 179 -5.49 18.82 -8.98
C SER A 179 -5.22 19.13 -10.46
N ASN A 180 -4.31 20.05 -10.75
CA ASN A 180 -3.89 20.37 -12.13
C ASN A 180 -2.96 19.32 -12.74
N ILE A 181 -2.25 18.55 -11.90
CA ILE A 181 -1.31 17.51 -12.34
C ILE A 181 -2.06 16.17 -12.43
N ILE A 182 -2.91 15.88 -11.45
CA ILE A 182 -3.74 14.67 -11.39
C ILE A 182 -5.16 15.04 -11.86
N SER A 183 -5.26 15.43 -13.14
CA SER A 183 -6.49 16.05 -13.65
C SER A 183 -7.54 15.04 -14.12
N ALA A 184 -7.15 13.89 -14.63
CA ALA A 184 -8.04 12.95 -15.32
C ALA A 184 -8.06 11.53 -14.73
N THR A 185 -7.03 11.11 -14.02
CA THR A 185 -6.90 9.71 -13.54
C THR A 185 -7.88 9.39 -12.42
N PRO A 186 -8.78 8.41 -12.60
CA PRO A 186 -9.63 7.91 -11.53
C PRO A 186 -8.78 7.21 -10.46
N ILE A 187 -8.93 7.60 -9.19
CA ILE A 187 -8.20 6.98 -8.07
C ILE A 187 -9.19 6.60 -6.97
N VAL A 188 -9.08 5.37 -6.48
CA VAL A 188 -9.72 4.90 -5.25
C VAL A 188 -8.69 4.99 -4.12
N ILE A 189 -9.07 5.58 -3.01
CA ILE A 189 -8.25 5.68 -1.82
C ILE A 189 -8.84 4.75 -0.76
N ILE A 190 -8.01 3.86 -0.22
CA ILE A 190 -8.39 2.86 0.77
C ILE A 190 -7.63 3.14 2.07
N GLY A 191 -8.37 3.43 3.14
CA GLY A 191 -7.83 3.63 4.47
C GLY A 191 -7.99 2.39 5.32
N LEU A 192 -6.91 1.67 5.62
CA LEU A 192 -6.96 0.50 6.50
C LEU A 192 -7.25 0.91 7.94
N CYS A 193 -8.25 0.28 8.56
CA CYS A 193 -8.63 0.54 9.94
C CYS A 193 -7.73 -0.18 10.94
N ALA A 194 -7.68 0.33 12.17
CA ALA A 194 -6.91 -0.26 13.26
C ALA A 194 -7.35 -1.71 13.56
N PRO A 195 -6.40 -2.59 13.97
CA PRO A 195 -6.75 -3.88 14.54
C PRO A 195 -7.66 -3.72 15.76
N LYS A 196 -8.56 -4.69 15.98
CA LYS A 196 -9.52 -4.65 17.10
C LYS A 196 -9.04 -5.38 18.33
N SER A 197 -8.16 -6.37 18.15
CA SER A 197 -7.75 -7.28 19.23
C SER A 197 -6.38 -6.96 19.81
N PHE A 198 -5.59 -6.10 19.16
CA PHE A 198 -4.24 -5.79 19.61
C PHE A 198 -3.79 -4.39 19.19
N LYS A 199 -2.70 -3.93 19.82
CA LYS A 199 -1.93 -2.74 19.42
C LYS A 199 -0.43 -3.04 19.52
N ILE A 200 0.38 -2.19 18.90
CA ILE A 200 1.83 -2.20 19.06
C ILE A 200 2.23 -1.22 20.15
N GLU A 201 2.93 -1.71 21.17
CA GLU A 201 3.65 -0.88 22.12
C GLU A 201 5.14 -0.85 21.77
N HIS A 202 5.71 0.35 21.84
CA HIS A 202 7.13 0.54 21.60
C HIS A 202 7.95 0.40 22.89
N TYR A 203 9.08 -0.26 22.79
CA TYR A 203 10.09 -0.38 23.86
C TYR A 203 11.48 -0.17 23.32
N GLU A 204 12.43 0.14 24.21
CA GLU A 204 13.84 0.20 23.87
C GLU A 204 14.48 -1.18 23.95
N ALA A 205 14.97 -1.68 22.83
CA ALA A 205 15.70 -2.94 22.77
C ALA A 205 17.22 -2.68 22.63
N ASN A 206 18.03 -3.50 23.28
CA ASN A 206 19.47 -3.49 23.09
C ASN A 206 19.80 -4.07 21.71
N TYR A 207 20.48 -3.28 20.92
CA TYR A 207 20.92 -3.67 19.58
C TYR A 207 22.45 -3.67 19.60
N GLY A 208 23.10 -4.79 19.31
CA GLY A 208 24.54 -4.96 19.36
C GLY A 208 25.39 -3.68 19.47
N ASN A 209 26.50 -3.70 20.12
CA ASN A 209 27.40 -2.55 20.39
C ASN A 209 26.85 -1.48 21.37
N GLY A 210 25.94 -1.83 22.30
CA GLY A 210 25.43 -0.92 23.34
C GLY A 210 24.44 0.14 22.82
N ARG A 211 24.03 0.09 21.54
CA ARG A 211 23.02 1.02 20.99
C ARG A 211 21.61 0.51 21.33
N ARG A 212 20.80 1.39 21.91
CA ARG A 212 19.38 1.15 22.08
C ARG A 212 18.61 1.57 20.82
N LYS A 213 17.65 0.75 20.39
CA LYS A 213 16.75 1.06 19.27
C LYS A 213 15.31 0.75 19.67
N LYS A 214 14.41 1.58 19.15
CA LYS A 214 12.98 1.43 19.34
C LYS A 214 12.50 0.18 18.59
N ALA A 215 11.84 -0.74 19.30
CA ALA A 215 11.18 -1.93 18.77
C ALA A 215 9.70 -1.92 19.14
N GLY A 216 8.89 -2.69 18.42
CA GLY A 216 7.48 -2.90 18.73
C GLY A 216 7.25 -4.28 19.33
N ARG A 217 6.25 -4.39 20.20
CA ARG A 217 5.69 -5.65 20.69
C ARG A 217 4.17 -5.61 20.57
N ILE A 218 3.57 -6.76 20.32
CA ILE A 218 2.11 -6.89 20.31
C ILE A 218 1.60 -6.90 21.76
N VAL A 219 0.56 -6.12 22.02
CA VAL A 219 -0.20 -6.10 23.28
C VAL A 219 -1.67 -6.28 22.93
N MET A 220 -2.28 -7.32 23.47
CA MET A 220 -3.73 -7.58 23.31
C MET A 220 -4.55 -6.51 24.00
N ILE A 221 -5.71 -6.17 23.43
CA ILE A 221 -6.66 -5.16 23.94
C ILE A 221 -7.83 -5.87 24.61
#